data_3194c51d2cf1941dd414e20cfd9e7007
#
_entry.id   3194c51d2cf1941dd414e20cfd9e7007
#
_cell.length_a   1.000
_cell.length_b   1.000
_cell.length_c   1.000
_cell.angle_alpha   90.00
_cell.angle_beta   90.00
_cell.angle_gamma   90.00
#
_symmetry.space_group_name_H-M   'P 1'
#
loop_
_entity.id
_entity.type
_entity.pdbx_description
1 polymer ?
#
loop_
_entity_poly.entity_id
_entity_poly.type
_entity_poly.pdbx_seq_one_letter_code
_entity_poly.pdbx_strand_id
1 'polypeptide(L)'
;IDIIFNPLGVPSRMNVGQVFECLLGLAGSKLGTRFKISPFDEVYGHEASRILTNQKLKQAAIETNCNWIFNPYHPGKILLRDGRTGEYFDNPITVGKSYILKLIHMVEDKIHARATGPYSMITEQPLAGKSQKGGQRFGEMEVWALEAYGASYTLQEILTVKSDDVAGRVKVYETIVKGEENFESGIPESFNVLVKEIKSLALNVELN
;
A
#
# COMPACT_ATOMS: atom_id res chain seq x y z
N ILE A 1 -25.17 8.23 -7.91
CA ILE A 1 -24.16 7.81 -6.92
C ILE A 1 -22.91 7.41 -7.68
N ASP A 2 -21.80 8.04 -7.37
CA ASP A 2 -20.54 7.86 -8.11
C ASP A 2 -19.65 6.80 -7.47
N ILE A 3 -19.70 6.68 -6.13
CA ILE A 3 -18.86 5.77 -5.35
C ILE A 3 -19.68 5.10 -4.26
N ILE A 4 -19.42 3.81 -4.05
CA ILE A 4 -19.97 3.01 -2.95
C ILE A 4 -18.79 2.57 -2.07
N PHE A 5 -18.87 2.87 -0.77
CA PHE A 5 -17.86 2.45 0.20
C PHE A 5 -18.33 1.26 1.01
N ASN A 6 -17.39 0.36 1.30
CA ASN A 6 -17.64 -0.69 2.26
C ASN A 6 -17.72 -0.09 3.69
N PRO A 7 -18.86 -0.23 4.38
CA PRO A 7 -19.06 0.36 5.71
C PRO A 7 -18.11 -0.22 6.77
N LEU A 8 -17.58 -1.42 6.60
CA LEU A 8 -16.64 -2.05 7.51
C LEU A 8 -15.29 -1.30 7.62
N GLY A 9 -14.95 -0.50 6.59
CA GLY A 9 -13.75 0.31 6.60
C GLY A 9 -13.77 1.49 7.58
N VAL A 10 -14.91 1.87 8.12
CA VAL A 10 -15.06 2.99 9.04
C VAL A 10 -14.86 2.58 10.51
N PRO A 11 -15.61 1.62 11.09
CA PRO A 11 -15.47 1.28 12.50
C PRO A 11 -14.11 0.67 12.84
N SER A 12 -13.56 -0.16 11.95
CA SER A 12 -12.24 -0.79 12.16
C SER A 12 -11.09 0.21 12.24
N ARG A 13 -11.23 1.38 11.64
CA ARG A 13 -10.22 2.45 11.62
C ARG A 13 -10.51 3.60 12.58
N MET A 14 -11.60 3.52 13.35
CA MET A 14 -12.01 4.53 14.34
C MET A 14 -12.09 5.96 13.80
N ASN A 15 -12.53 6.12 12.54
CA ASN A 15 -12.62 7.41 11.84
C ASN A 15 -14.08 7.82 11.56
N VAL A 16 -14.93 7.79 12.57
CA VAL A 16 -16.37 8.14 12.46
C VAL A 16 -16.60 9.56 11.95
N GLY A 17 -15.68 10.47 12.17
CA GLY A 17 -15.71 11.83 11.61
C GLY A 17 -15.89 11.87 10.10
N GLN A 18 -15.45 10.84 9.37
CA GLN A 18 -15.67 10.69 7.93
C GLN A 18 -17.17 10.62 7.57
N VAL A 19 -17.98 9.99 8.41
CA VAL A 19 -19.44 9.90 8.18
C VAL A 19 -20.07 11.28 8.37
N PHE A 20 -19.70 12.00 9.42
CA PHE A 20 -20.20 13.36 9.66
C PHE A 20 -19.77 14.33 8.56
N GLU A 21 -18.53 14.24 8.10
CA GLU A 21 -18.03 15.01 6.96
C GLU A 21 -18.88 14.77 5.71
N CYS A 22 -19.17 13.52 5.39
CA CYS A 22 -19.98 13.14 4.24
C CYS A 22 -21.39 13.74 4.32
N LEU A 23 -22.03 13.68 5.48
CA LEU A 23 -23.37 14.23 5.72
C LEU A 23 -23.39 15.75 5.70
N LEU A 24 -22.43 16.40 6.33
CA LEU A 24 -22.27 17.85 6.30
C LEU A 24 -21.93 18.35 4.88
N GLY A 25 -21.17 17.56 4.12
CA GLY A 25 -20.90 17.82 2.71
C GLY A 25 -22.17 17.84 1.86
N LEU A 26 -23.10 16.92 2.13
CA LEU A 26 -24.42 16.92 1.49
C LEU A 26 -25.21 18.19 1.85
N ALA A 27 -25.31 18.50 3.15
CA ALA A 27 -25.99 19.70 3.61
C ALA A 27 -25.37 20.97 3.03
N GLY A 28 -24.05 21.11 3.06
CA GLY A 28 -23.34 22.23 2.50
C GLY A 28 -23.51 22.40 1.00
N SER A 29 -23.52 21.29 0.26
CA SER A 29 -23.79 21.31 -1.19
C SER A 29 -25.20 21.81 -1.53
N LYS A 30 -26.17 21.58 -0.67
CA LYS A 30 -27.55 22.02 -0.85
C LYS A 30 -27.76 23.48 -0.42
N LEU A 31 -27.09 23.89 0.66
CA LEU A 31 -27.13 25.26 1.18
C LEU A 31 -26.16 26.21 0.45
N GLY A 32 -25.32 25.72 -0.46
CA GLY A 32 -24.29 26.51 -1.12
C GLY A 32 -23.18 27.02 -0.19
N THR A 33 -23.01 26.39 0.97
CA THR A 33 -22.06 26.82 2.01
C THR A 33 -21.01 25.73 2.29
N ARG A 34 -19.85 26.16 2.82
CA ARG A 34 -18.82 25.22 3.31
C ARG A 34 -18.75 25.31 4.82
N PHE A 35 -18.83 24.16 5.48
CA PHE A 35 -18.69 24.07 6.91
C PHE A 35 -17.22 23.91 7.29
N LYS A 36 -16.81 24.64 8.31
CA LYS A 36 -15.50 24.50 8.96
C LYS A 36 -15.71 24.13 10.42
N ILE A 37 -15.29 22.92 10.79
CA ILE A 37 -15.41 22.40 12.14
C ILE A 37 -14.05 22.52 12.81
N SER A 38 -14.03 23.05 14.03
CA SER A 38 -12.83 23.05 14.86
C SER A 38 -12.52 21.66 15.39
N PRO A 39 -11.25 21.30 15.55
CA PRO A 39 -10.88 20.04 16.20
C PRO A 39 -11.36 20.06 17.67
N PHE A 40 -11.58 18.88 18.24
CA PHE A 40 -12.00 18.70 19.64
C PHE A 40 -13.34 19.35 19.99
N ASP A 41 -14.33 19.18 19.12
CA ASP A 41 -15.69 19.69 19.30
C ASP A 41 -16.44 19.05 20.49
N GLU A 42 -15.91 17.99 21.07
CA GLU A 42 -16.37 17.35 22.30
C GLU A 42 -16.44 18.31 23.51
N VAL A 43 -15.72 19.42 23.46
CA VAL A 43 -15.82 20.52 24.46
C VAL A 43 -17.25 21.07 24.56
N TYR A 44 -18.02 20.99 23.48
CA TYR A 44 -19.41 21.42 23.42
C TYR A 44 -20.41 20.33 23.82
N GLY A 45 -19.95 19.16 24.23
CA GLY A 45 -20.72 17.99 24.65
C GLY A 45 -20.47 16.75 23.80
N HIS A 46 -20.71 15.57 24.38
CA HIS A 46 -20.41 14.28 23.74
C HIS A 46 -21.15 14.02 22.42
N GLU A 47 -22.30 14.65 22.21
CA GLU A 47 -23.09 14.51 20.99
C GLU A 47 -23.07 15.75 20.09
N ALA A 48 -22.19 16.70 20.34
CA ALA A 48 -22.17 17.99 19.62
C ALA A 48 -22.10 17.83 18.09
N SER A 49 -21.22 16.99 17.59
CA SER A 49 -21.09 16.71 16.15
C SER A 49 -22.35 16.11 15.53
N ARG A 50 -22.99 15.19 16.26
CA ARG A 50 -24.23 14.54 15.82
C ARG A 50 -25.39 15.50 15.78
N ILE A 51 -25.54 16.33 16.82
CA ILE A 51 -26.60 17.33 16.90
C ILE A 51 -26.42 18.37 15.81
N LEU A 52 -25.21 18.88 15.62
CA LEU A 52 -24.90 19.86 14.58
C LEU A 52 -25.22 19.32 13.19
N THR A 53 -24.79 18.08 12.89
CA THR A 53 -25.04 17.43 11.60
C THR A 53 -26.54 17.30 11.34
N ASN A 54 -27.32 16.86 12.32
CA ASN A 54 -28.77 16.74 12.22
C ASN A 54 -29.46 18.09 12.01
N GLN A 55 -29.03 19.12 12.73
CA GLN A 55 -29.57 20.48 12.58
C GLN A 55 -29.31 21.03 11.17
N LYS A 56 -28.09 20.83 10.63
CA LYS A 56 -27.73 21.29 9.29
C LYS A 56 -28.43 20.53 8.18
N LEU A 57 -28.63 19.23 8.32
CA LEU A 57 -29.43 18.43 7.39
C LEU A 57 -30.90 18.87 7.41
N LYS A 58 -31.47 19.11 8.60
CA LYS A 58 -32.84 19.62 8.73
C LYS A 58 -33.00 21.03 8.12
N GLN A 59 -32.04 21.91 8.36
CA GLN A 59 -31.99 23.23 7.74
C GLN A 59 -31.95 23.11 6.21
N ALA A 60 -31.06 22.28 5.67
CA ALA A 60 -30.94 22.05 4.24
C ALA A 60 -32.26 21.49 3.63
N ALA A 61 -32.93 20.58 4.33
CA ALA A 61 -34.22 20.04 3.86
C ALA A 61 -35.31 21.10 3.76
N ILE A 62 -35.37 22.00 4.77
CA ILE A 62 -36.36 23.09 4.81
C ILE A 62 -36.08 24.12 3.73
N GLU A 63 -34.86 24.63 3.64
CA GLU A 63 -34.47 25.72 2.71
C GLU A 63 -34.56 25.28 1.23
N THR A 64 -34.21 24.02 0.94
CA THR A 64 -34.27 23.52 -0.45
C THR A 64 -35.57 22.81 -0.81
N ASN A 65 -36.50 22.73 0.14
CA ASN A 65 -37.77 21.99 0.01
C ASN A 65 -37.60 20.52 -0.43
N CYS A 66 -36.47 19.92 -0.01
CA CYS A 66 -36.09 18.54 -0.34
C CYS A 66 -36.27 17.64 0.88
N ASN A 67 -37.48 17.14 1.11
CA ASN A 67 -37.81 16.32 2.29
C ASN A 67 -37.03 14.99 2.39
N TRP A 68 -36.47 14.51 1.30
CA TRP A 68 -35.67 13.28 1.29
C TRP A 68 -34.30 13.39 1.98
N ILE A 69 -33.78 14.61 2.21
CA ILE A 69 -32.45 14.85 2.82
C ILE A 69 -32.47 14.51 4.33
N PHE A 70 -33.60 14.73 4.99
CA PHE A 70 -33.70 14.53 6.43
C PHE A 70 -34.89 13.66 6.78
N ASN A 71 -34.61 12.52 7.43
CA ASN A 71 -35.63 11.67 8.04
C ASN A 71 -35.44 11.69 9.57
N PRO A 72 -36.45 12.08 10.34
CA PRO A 72 -36.37 12.10 11.80
C PRO A 72 -36.02 10.78 12.47
N TYR A 73 -36.47 9.66 11.88
CA TYR A 73 -36.21 8.31 12.39
C TYR A 73 -34.81 7.79 12.05
N HIS A 74 -34.29 8.23 10.91
CA HIS A 74 -32.97 7.80 10.39
C HIS A 74 -32.19 9.02 9.87
N PRO A 75 -31.69 9.90 10.75
CA PRO A 75 -30.96 11.10 10.34
C PRO A 75 -29.75 10.76 9.45
N GLY A 76 -29.64 11.42 8.32
CA GLY A 76 -28.54 11.21 7.38
C GLY A 76 -28.63 9.95 6.52
N LYS A 77 -29.71 9.19 6.64
CA LYS A 77 -29.98 8.02 5.79
C LYS A 77 -31.13 8.29 4.83
N ILE A 78 -30.97 7.80 3.62
CA ILE A 78 -31.88 8.03 2.50
C ILE A 78 -32.33 6.67 1.94
N LEU A 79 -33.59 6.57 1.58
CA LEU A 79 -34.11 5.38 0.91
C LEU A 79 -33.70 5.43 -0.57
N LEU A 80 -32.87 4.46 -0.96
CA LEU A 80 -32.35 4.34 -2.32
C LEU A 80 -33.03 3.22 -3.08
N ARG A 81 -32.94 3.30 -4.42
CA ARG A 81 -33.34 2.22 -5.32
C ARG A 81 -32.13 1.50 -5.87
N ASP A 82 -32.23 0.18 -6.02
CA ASP A 82 -31.26 -0.61 -6.77
C ASP A 82 -31.36 -0.23 -8.27
N GLY A 83 -30.24 0.15 -8.85
CA GLY A 83 -30.16 0.51 -10.26
C GLY A 83 -30.41 -0.65 -11.23
N ARG A 84 -30.36 -1.90 -10.78
CA ARG A 84 -30.61 -3.10 -11.59
C ARG A 84 -32.07 -3.48 -11.60
N THR A 85 -32.71 -3.54 -10.43
CA THR A 85 -34.07 -4.03 -10.25
C THR A 85 -35.12 -2.92 -10.26
N GLY A 86 -34.69 -1.67 -9.90
CA GLY A 86 -35.57 -0.53 -9.70
C GLY A 86 -36.33 -0.55 -8.37
N GLU A 87 -36.15 -1.59 -7.57
CA GLU A 87 -36.78 -1.74 -6.26
C GLU A 87 -36.04 -0.93 -5.18
N TYR A 88 -36.72 -0.62 -4.08
CA TYR A 88 -36.11 0.03 -2.94
C TYR A 88 -35.29 -0.96 -2.13
N PHE A 89 -34.16 -0.50 -1.57
CA PHE A 89 -33.46 -1.26 -0.54
C PHE A 89 -34.30 -1.35 0.73
N ASP A 90 -34.22 -2.47 1.42
CA ASP A 90 -34.99 -2.74 2.65
C ASP A 90 -34.70 -1.71 3.76
N ASN A 91 -33.47 -1.24 3.83
CA ASN A 91 -33.03 -0.29 4.85
C ASN A 91 -32.53 1.03 4.23
N PRO A 92 -32.78 2.17 4.91
CA PRO A 92 -32.23 3.44 4.48
C PRO A 92 -30.70 3.44 4.62
N ILE A 93 -30.00 4.00 3.62
CA ILE A 93 -28.56 3.98 3.46
C ILE A 93 -28.00 5.38 3.66
N THR A 94 -26.82 5.49 4.31
CA THR A 94 -26.12 6.77 4.46
C THR A 94 -25.61 7.24 3.09
N VAL A 95 -26.02 8.44 2.70
CA VAL A 95 -25.62 9.08 1.44
C VAL A 95 -25.15 10.50 1.72
N GLY A 96 -24.06 10.90 1.09
CA GLY A 96 -23.55 12.25 1.26
C GLY A 96 -22.55 12.64 0.17
N LYS A 97 -21.86 13.74 0.37
CA LYS A 97 -20.79 14.21 -0.48
C LYS A 97 -19.49 14.28 0.32
N SER A 98 -18.51 13.48 -0.09
CA SER A 98 -17.16 13.51 0.49
C SER A 98 -16.19 14.20 -0.44
N TYR A 99 -15.19 14.87 0.15
CA TYR A 99 -14.07 15.42 -0.58
C TYR A 99 -12.99 14.35 -0.73
N ILE A 100 -12.67 13.99 -1.96
CA ILE A 100 -11.74 12.90 -2.25
C ILE A 100 -10.53 13.47 -2.96
N LEU A 101 -9.33 13.10 -2.49
CA LEU A 101 -8.04 13.44 -3.08
C LEU A 101 -7.43 12.20 -3.73
N LYS A 102 -6.92 12.35 -4.95
CA LYS A 102 -6.04 11.36 -5.55
C LYS A 102 -4.60 11.66 -5.12
N LEU A 103 -3.95 10.70 -4.47
CA LEU A 103 -2.55 10.83 -4.09
C LEU A 103 -1.63 10.51 -5.28
N ILE A 104 -0.46 11.14 -5.29
CA ILE A 104 0.57 10.92 -6.32
C ILE A 104 1.27 9.57 -6.20
N HIS A 105 1.03 8.83 -5.13
CA HIS A 105 1.60 7.50 -4.90
C HIS A 105 0.92 6.44 -5.78
N MET A 106 1.18 6.53 -7.07
CA MET A 106 0.61 5.61 -8.06
C MET A 106 1.52 4.41 -8.30
N VAL A 107 0.93 3.30 -8.71
CA VAL A 107 1.66 2.04 -8.96
C VAL A 107 2.68 2.18 -10.08
N GLU A 108 2.43 2.97 -11.10
CA GLU A 108 3.32 3.22 -12.22
C GLU A 108 4.68 3.79 -11.81
N ASP A 109 4.69 4.61 -10.74
CA ASP A 109 5.92 5.17 -10.17
C ASP A 109 6.67 4.17 -9.26
N LYS A 110 6.00 3.12 -8.81
CA LYS A 110 6.54 2.15 -7.84
C LYS A 110 6.83 0.79 -8.44
N ILE A 111 6.18 0.44 -9.55
CA ILE A 111 6.43 -0.83 -10.23
C ILE A 111 7.87 -0.88 -10.70
N HIS A 112 8.55 -1.98 -10.36
CA HIS A 112 9.94 -2.17 -10.70
C HIS A 112 10.22 -3.65 -10.92
N ALA A 113 11.00 -3.96 -11.95
CA ALA A 113 11.48 -5.30 -12.25
C ALA A 113 12.90 -5.23 -12.75
N ARG A 114 13.66 -6.30 -12.55
CA ARG A 114 15.03 -6.44 -13.02
C ARG A 114 15.28 -7.88 -13.47
N ALA A 115 15.98 -8.03 -14.58
CA ALA A 115 16.65 -9.28 -14.94
C ALA A 115 18.16 -9.10 -14.77
N THR A 116 18.82 -8.51 -15.75
CA THR A 116 20.22 -8.06 -15.68
C THR A 116 20.26 -6.53 -15.63
N GLY A 117 21.32 -5.97 -15.05
CA GLY A 117 21.47 -4.52 -14.95
C GLY A 117 22.86 -4.16 -14.42
N PRO A 118 23.07 -2.92 -14.01
CA PRO A 118 24.35 -2.47 -13.48
C PRO A 118 24.67 -3.10 -12.12
N TYR A 119 25.96 -3.31 -11.89
CA TYR A 119 26.51 -3.90 -10.66
C TYR A 119 27.53 -2.96 -10.03
N SER A 120 27.80 -3.13 -8.75
CA SER A 120 28.85 -2.42 -8.04
C SER A 120 30.24 -2.83 -8.55
N MET A 121 31.17 -1.90 -8.62
CA MET A 121 32.54 -2.20 -9.12
C MET A 121 33.39 -3.02 -8.16
N ILE A 122 33.12 -2.99 -6.86
CA ILE A 122 33.94 -3.67 -5.86
C ILE A 122 33.32 -5.00 -5.45
N THR A 123 32.06 -4.97 -5.06
CA THR A 123 31.35 -6.13 -4.54
C THR A 123 30.65 -6.95 -5.61
N GLU A 124 30.58 -6.45 -6.85
CA GLU A 124 29.85 -7.07 -7.95
C GLU A 124 28.38 -7.36 -7.66
N GLN A 125 27.83 -6.75 -6.63
CA GLN A 125 26.42 -6.88 -6.27
C GLN A 125 25.53 -5.96 -7.11
N PRO A 126 24.27 -6.34 -7.34
CA PRO A 126 23.31 -5.46 -8.01
C PRO A 126 23.16 -4.13 -7.27
N LEU A 127 23.11 -3.02 -8.00
CA LEU A 127 22.83 -1.70 -7.42
C LEU A 127 21.43 -1.66 -6.81
N ALA A 128 21.18 -0.71 -5.93
CA ALA A 128 19.88 -0.49 -5.31
C ALA A 128 19.09 0.62 -6.03
N GLY A 129 17.75 0.56 -5.92
CA GLY A 129 16.86 1.62 -6.37
C GLY A 129 16.33 1.47 -7.80
N LYS A 130 15.10 1.94 -8.00
CA LYS A 130 14.37 1.87 -9.27
C LYS A 130 15.06 2.69 -10.37
N SER A 131 15.57 3.86 -10.04
CA SER A 131 16.23 4.76 -11.00
C SER A 131 17.47 4.17 -11.64
N GLN A 132 18.18 3.30 -10.92
CA GLN A 132 19.39 2.62 -11.36
C GLN A 132 19.13 1.21 -11.90
N LYS A 133 17.87 0.85 -12.13
CA LYS A 133 17.49 -0.53 -12.49
C LYS A 133 18.08 -1.55 -11.50
N GLY A 134 18.05 -1.22 -10.23
CA GLY A 134 18.61 -2.01 -9.16
C GLY A 134 17.80 -3.24 -8.80
N GLY A 135 18.41 -4.13 -8.02
CA GLY A 135 17.75 -5.33 -7.48
C GLY A 135 17.08 -5.06 -6.15
N GLN A 136 16.26 -6.01 -5.72
CA GLN A 136 15.69 -6.01 -4.38
C GLN A 136 16.73 -6.44 -3.35
N ARG A 137 16.66 -5.86 -2.16
CA ARG A 137 17.51 -6.28 -1.04
C ARG A 137 16.95 -7.55 -0.41
N PHE A 138 17.75 -8.60 -0.39
CA PHE A 138 17.49 -9.79 0.41
C PHE A 138 18.28 -9.65 1.72
N GLY A 139 17.60 -9.23 2.78
CA GLY A 139 18.24 -8.90 4.05
C GLY A 139 18.53 -10.13 4.92
N GLU A 140 19.12 -9.89 6.08
CA GLU A 140 19.48 -10.93 7.04
C GLU A 140 18.26 -11.72 7.53
N MET A 141 17.15 -11.04 7.80
CA MET A 141 15.91 -11.68 8.25
C MET A 141 15.29 -12.59 7.19
N GLU A 142 15.37 -12.23 5.91
CA GLU A 142 14.91 -13.04 4.80
C GLU A 142 15.78 -14.31 4.64
N VAL A 143 17.09 -14.19 4.90
CA VAL A 143 18.01 -15.34 4.95
C VAL A 143 17.58 -16.29 6.05
N TRP A 144 17.30 -15.80 7.26
CA TRP A 144 16.81 -16.63 8.37
C TRP A 144 15.52 -17.39 8.03
N ALA A 145 14.64 -16.76 7.28
CA ALA A 145 13.40 -17.40 6.84
C ALA A 145 13.68 -18.62 5.94
N LEU A 146 14.61 -18.49 5.00
CA LEU A 146 15.02 -19.63 4.15
C LEU A 146 15.76 -20.71 4.92
N GLU A 147 16.58 -20.33 5.88
CA GLU A 147 17.24 -21.28 6.79
C GLU A 147 16.22 -22.08 7.61
N ALA A 148 15.19 -21.40 8.12
CA ALA A 148 14.11 -22.05 8.87
C ALA A 148 13.33 -23.07 8.04
N TYR A 149 13.16 -22.83 6.73
CA TYR A 149 12.57 -23.79 5.81
C TYR A 149 13.53 -24.91 5.37
N GLY A 150 14.83 -24.77 5.64
CA GLY A 150 15.85 -25.69 5.14
C GLY A 150 16.05 -25.65 3.62
N ALA A 151 15.69 -24.54 2.98
CA ALA A 151 15.77 -24.34 1.54
C ALA A 151 17.19 -23.92 1.10
N SER A 152 18.16 -24.84 1.24
CA SER A 152 19.58 -24.56 1.02
C SER A 152 19.92 -24.19 -0.42
N TYR A 153 19.36 -24.89 -1.42
CA TYR A 153 19.61 -24.60 -2.82
C TYR A 153 19.05 -23.23 -3.26
N THR A 154 17.87 -22.88 -2.78
CA THR A 154 17.29 -21.57 -3.02
C THR A 154 18.13 -20.45 -2.42
N LEU A 155 18.60 -20.64 -1.19
CA LEU A 155 19.48 -19.69 -0.53
C LEU A 155 20.81 -19.55 -1.27
N GLN A 156 21.43 -20.65 -1.69
CA GLN A 156 22.66 -20.64 -2.46
C GLN A 156 22.48 -19.90 -3.81
N GLU A 157 21.41 -20.13 -4.52
CA GLU A 157 21.08 -19.45 -5.76
C GLU A 157 20.97 -17.94 -5.56
N ILE A 158 20.25 -17.49 -4.52
CA ILE A 158 20.06 -16.07 -4.22
C ILE A 158 21.38 -15.39 -3.86
N LEU A 159 22.24 -16.06 -3.10
CA LEU A 159 23.51 -15.50 -2.63
C LEU A 159 24.62 -15.49 -3.70
N THR A 160 24.56 -16.36 -4.67
CA THR A 160 25.62 -16.55 -5.68
C THR A 160 25.19 -16.06 -7.07
N VAL A 161 24.53 -16.91 -7.83
CA VAL A 161 24.24 -16.69 -9.26
C VAL A 161 23.26 -15.55 -9.54
N LYS A 162 22.41 -15.20 -8.59
CA LYS A 162 21.52 -14.03 -8.68
C LYS A 162 22.13 -12.75 -8.12
N SER A 163 23.30 -12.80 -7.50
CA SER A 163 23.94 -11.67 -6.83
C SER A 163 25.32 -11.37 -7.42
N ASP A 164 26.38 -11.88 -6.80
CA ASP A 164 27.76 -11.44 -7.00
C ASP A 164 28.70 -12.49 -7.60
N ASP A 165 28.23 -13.66 -7.99
CA ASP A 165 29.03 -14.62 -8.76
C ASP A 165 29.02 -14.25 -10.26
N VAL A 166 30.07 -13.58 -10.72
CA VAL A 166 30.17 -13.09 -12.10
C VAL A 166 30.13 -14.23 -13.12
N ALA A 167 30.90 -15.31 -12.86
CA ALA A 167 30.96 -16.45 -13.77
C ALA A 167 29.66 -17.27 -13.77
N GLY A 168 29.08 -17.46 -12.59
CA GLY A 168 27.82 -18.16 -12.40
C GLY A 168 26.64 -17.47 -13.07
N ARG A 169 26.59 -16.13 -13.05
CA ARG A 169 25.55 -15.35 -13.74
C ARG A 169 25.49 -15.66 -15.25
N VAL A 170 26.65 -15.70 -15.90
CA VAL A 170 26.74 -15.99 -17.35
C VAL A 170 26.31 -17.43 -17.63
N LYS A 171 26.81 -18.38 -16.86
CA LYS A 171 26.47 -19.80 -17.02
C LYS A 171 24.96 -20.05 -16.85
N VAL A 172 24.32 -19.43 -15.88
CA VAL A 172 22.87 -19.56 -15.67
C VAL A 172 22.08 -19.08 -16.87
N TYR A 173 22.44 -17.95 -17.47
CA TYR A 173 21.77 -17.51 -18.71
C TYR A 173 22.00 -18.45 -19.87
N GLU A 174 23.19 -19.01 -20.00
CA GLU A 174 23.47 -20.01 -21.02
C GLU A 174 22.64 -21.29 -20.85
N THR A 175 22.53 -21.78 -19.60
CA THR A 175 21.72 -22.99 -19.28
C THR A 175 20.24 -22.73 -19.53
N ILE A 176 19.71 -21.55 -19.18
CA ILE A 176 18.31 -21.18 -19.45
C ILE A 176 18.06 -21.16 -20.97
N VAL A 177 18.96 -20.56 -21.76
CA VAL A 177 18.82 -20.49 -23.20
C VAL A 177 18.91 -21.87 -23.85
N LYS A 178 19.78 -22.77 -23.34
CA LYS A 178 19.92 -24.15 -23.81
C LYS A 178 18.81 -25.08 -23.32
N GLY A 179 18.04 -24.68 -22.30
CA GLY A 179 17.01 -25.51 -21.68
C GLY A 179 17.56 -26.60 -20.75
N GLU A 180 18.79 -26.41 -20.24
CA GLU A 180 19.40 -27.29 -19.27
C GLU A 180 18.94 -26.92 -17.85
N GLU A 181 18.79 -27.90 -16.97
CA GLU A 181 18.26 -27.66 -15.61
C GLU A 181 19.36 -27.47 -14.54
N ASN A 182 20.61 -27.91 -14.82
CA ASN A 182 21.69 -27.91 -13.86
C ASN A 182 22.68 -26.77 -14.12
N PHE A 183 23.03 -26.05 -13.07
CA PHE A 183 24.11 -25.08 -13.08
C PHE A 183 25.00 -25.26 -11.84
N GLU A 184 26.27 -24.97 -11.99
CA GLU A 184 27.22 -24.93 -10.89
C GLU A 184 27.37 -23.49 -10.40
N SER A 185 27.22 -23.29 -9.09
CA SER A 185 27.46 -22.00 -8.43
C SER A 185 28.94 -21.87 -8.07
N GLY A 186 29.50 -20.69 -8.25
CA GLY A 186 30.84 -20.33 -7.82
C GLY A 186 30.89 -19.77 -6.40
N ILE A 187 32.01 -19.10 -6.11
CA ILE A 187 32.21 -18.38 -4.84
C ILE A 187 31.77 -16.93 -5.02
N PRO A 188 31.00 -16.37 -4.09
CA PRO A 188 30.61 -14.95 -4.11
C PRO A 188 31.82 -14.01 -4.11
N GLU A 189 31.83 -12.97 -4.96
CA GLU A 189 32.93 -12.02 -4.99
C GLU A 189 33.09 -11.21 -3.68
N SER A 190 32.00 -10.95 -2.98
CA SER A 190 32.04 -10.37 -1.64
C SER A 190 32.83 -11.21 -0.63
N PHE A 191 32.81 -12.53 -0.76
CA PHE A 191 33.66 -13.41 0.06
C PHE A 191 35.13 -13.27 -0.31
N ASN A 192 35.46 -13.15 -1.59
CA ASN A 192 36.84 -12.92 -2.04
C ASN A 192 37.39 -11.58 -1.51
N VAL A 193 36.56 -10.52 -1.49
CA VAL A 193 36.92 -9.23 -0.91
C VAL A 193 37.19 -9.38 0.59
N LEU A 194 36.34 -10.08 1.32
CA LEU A 194 36.54 -10.34 2.76
C LEU A 194 37.86 -11.07 3.02
N VAL A 195 38.17 -12.10 2.26
CA VAL A 195 39.44 -12.86 2.39
C VAL A 195 40.63 -11.94 2.15
N LYS A 196 40.57 -11.08 1.13
CA LYS A 196 41.64 -10.10 0.86
C LYS A 196 41.80 -9.08 1.98
N GLU A 197 40.70 -8.62 2.55
CA GLU A 197 40.73 -7.68 3.68
C GLU A 197 41.36 -8.36 4.93
N ILE A 198 40.98 -9.60 5.24
CA ILE A 198 41.58 -10.37 6.35
C ILE A 198 43.07 -10.56 6.12
N LYS A 199 43.50 -10.93 4.90
CA LYS A 199 44.91 -11.07 4.54
C LYS A 199 45.68 -9.73 4.68
N SER A 200 45.04 -8.60 4.43
CA SER A 200 45.66 -7.27 4.64
C SER A 200 45.96 -6.97 6.10
N LEU A 201 45.25 -7.62 7.03
CA LEU A 201 45.52 -7.57 8.47
C LEU A 201 46.59 -8.58 8.91
N ALA A 202 47.35 -9.14 7.98
CA ALA A 202 48.38 -10.16 8.20
C ALA A 202 47.88 -11.48 8.79
N LEU A 203 46.58 -11.79 8.61
CA LEU A 203 45.99 -13.07 8.95
C LEU A 203 45.96 -13.95 7.70
N ASN A 204 46.47 -15.21 7.81
CA ASN A 204 46.37 -16.17 6.71
C ASN A 204 45.01 -16.89 6.73
N VAL A 205 44.34 -16.94 5.57
CA VAL A 205 43.11 -17.69 5.37
C VAL A 205 43.32 -18.62 4.20
N GLU A 206 43.21 -19.92 4.43
CA GLU A 206 43.31 -20.97 3.42
C GLU A 206 41.96 -21.68 3.34
N LEU A 207 41.48 -21.87 2.13
CA LEU A 207 40.28 -22.65 1.83
C LEU A 207 40.71 -24.04 1.40
N ASN A 208 40.36 -25.04 2.15
CA ASN A 208 40.64 -26.46 1.88
C ASN A 208 39.47 -27.10 1.11
#